data_9850919055f4131c40b9eedb86d3bc89
#
_entry.id   9850919055f4131c40b9eedb86d3bc89
#
_cell.length_a   1.000
_cell.length_b   1.000
_cell.length_c   1.000
_cell.angle_alpha   90.00
_cell.angle_beta   90.00
_cell.angle_gamma   90.00
#
_symmetry.space_group_name_H-M   'P 1'
#
loop_
_entity.id
_entity.type
_entity.pdbx_description
1 polymer ?
#
loop_
_entity_poly.entity_id
_entity_poly.type
_entity_poly.pdbx_seq_one_letter_code
_entity_poly.pdbx_strand_id
1 'polypeptide(L)'
;MTYTNFTLETDADGIALLTWDMPGKSMNVIDEQVMQEWDAIIDQVTSDDNIKGIVLTSAKKAFGAGADLTMLQATLADIKKDKESGGDEEEAAKRLFDGAFRLNKLLRKQETCGKPWVAAINGVALGGCLEIALACHARVMVDDPKAKIGLPEVKVGLFPGGGGTQRVPRLIHTQEALQFLLQGRNFDPSKAKKLGMVTELASADDLIDTAKKLIKDGLSPQQPWDQRGFRLPGGQVYSAAGFQLFPPANAIYRRETYDNYPGARAIMKCVYEGLLLPFDTALKVESRYFAEILQTTEAAMMIRSLFGSLQALNKGARRPMDVKANSINKVAVLGAGFMGAGIAYVTAKAGIKVVLLDRDIEASEKGKSYTATLMDKAIGRKRATAEDKQAILDLIQTTTDYADLSDCDLVVEAVFEDSEVKKAVTEQAEAHMKPSAIFASNTSTIPITSLAKNSKRPKSFIGIHFFSPVDKMMLTEIIMAKRTGDKALAMALDYVSAIRKTPIVVNDSRGFYVNRCVLRYMSEAYHMVIEGIPAPMIETVAKMAGMPIGPLSLNDETAIDLSHKIMHQTMRDMGEKAVDQNHMALVDNLVENHGRLGRKNLKGFYDYPEKPKKKHLW
;
A
#
# COMPACT_ATOMS: atom_id res chain seq x y z
N MET A 1 -13.84 36.14 13.20
CA MET A 1 -13.47 35.84 11.80
C MET A 1 -14.23 34.56 11.38
N THR A 2 -14.65 34.48 10.13
CA THR A 2 -15.30 33.28 9.59
C THR A 2 -14.25 32.50 8.81
N TYR A 3 -14.00 31.26 9.18
CA TYR A 3 -13.08 30.37 8.47
C TYR A 3 -13.87 29.42 7.55
N THR A 4 -13.26 28.96 6.48
CA THR A 4 -13.90 28.05 5.52
C THR A 4 -13.80 26.59 6.00
N ASN A 5 -12.63 26.24 6.56
CA ASN A 5 -12.30 24.87 6.93
C ASN A 5 -12.42 24.60 8.44
N PHE A 6 -12.67 25.62 9.24
CA PHE A 6 -12.70 25.50 10.69
C PHE A 6 -13.87 26.25 11.31
N THR A 7 -14.39 25.68 12.41
CA THR A 7 -15.25 26.40 13.35
C THR A 7 -14.54 26.51 14.70
N LEU A 8 -14.65 27.67 15.34
CA LEU A 8 -14.06 27.93 16.65
C LEU A 8 -15.15 28.41 17.60
N GLU A 9 -15.44 27.63 18.63
CA GLU A 9 -16.47 27.90 19.63
C GLU A 9 -15.86 27.84 21.03
N THR A 10 -16.01 28.91 21.82
CA THR A 10 -15.50 28.98 23.20
C THR A 10 -16.62 28.75 24.20
N ASP A 11 -16.44 27.81 25.13
CA ASP A 11 -17.42 27.51 26.16
C ASP A 11 -17.28 28.45 27.38
N ALA A 12 -18.18 28.28 28.37
CA ALA A 12 -18.22 29.08 29.57
C ALA A 12 -16.98 28.93 30.47
N ASP A 13 -16.22 27.85 30.32
CA ASP A 13 -14.97 27.61 31.03
C ASP A 13 -13.76 28.27 30.37
N GLY A 14 -13.96 28.87 29.19
CA GLY A 14 -12.92 29.48 28.37
C GLY A 14 -12.14 28.45 27.54
N ILE A 15 -12.69 27.26 27.28
CA ILE A 15 -12.05 26.27 26.42
C ILE A 15 -12.62 26.39 25.01
N ALA A 16 -11.76 26.67 24.05
CA ALA A 16 -12.12 26.78 22.64
C ALA A 16 -12.12 25.39 21.99
N LEU A 17 -13.24 25.00 21.39
CA LEU A 17 -13.35 23.84 20.53
C LEU A 17 -13.10 24.27 19.09
N LEU A 18 -11.97 23.83 18.52
CA LEU A 18 -11.61 24.02 17.13
C LEU A 18 -11.97 22.76 16.34
N THR A 19 -13.00 22.86 15.51
CA THR A 19 -13.47 21.74 14.69
C THR A 19 -13.03 21.92 13.24
N TRP A 20 -12.26 20.95 12.73
CA TRP A 20 -11.80 20.92 11.35
C TRP A 20 -12.80 20.22 10.45
N ASP A 21 -13.33 20.93 9.44
CA ASP A 21 -14.32 20.42 8.49
C ASP A 21 -14.15 21.02 7.10
N MET A 22 -13.39 20.34 6.24
CA MET A 22 -13.18 20.82 4.85
C MET A 22 -14.42 20.56 4.00
N PRO A 23 -15.07 21.60 3.44
CA PRO A 23 -16.23 21.43 2.59
C PRO A 23 -15.95 20.58 1.34
N GLY A 24 -16.88 19.68 1.00
CA GLY A 24 -16.79 18.85 -0.20
C GLY A 24 -15.72 17.76 -0.20
N LYS A 25 -14.91 17.63 0.86
CA LYS A 25 -13.93 16.54 1.02
C LYS A 25 -14.42 15.50 2.02
N SER A 26 -14.15 14.23 1.74
CA SER A 26 -14.50 13.12 2.66
C SER A 26 -13.56 13.01 3.86
N MET A 27 -12.36 13.61 3.78
CA MET A 27 -11.35 13.68 4.83
C MET A 27 -10.66 15.04 4.82
N ASN A 28 -10.21 15.48 5.98
CA ASN A 28 -9.38 16.66 6.10
C ASN A 28 -7.97 16.40 5.57
N VAL A 29 -7.42 17.37 4.87
CA VAL A 29 -6.03 17.38 4.37
C VAL A 29 -5.42 18.77 4.59
N ILE A 30 -4.11 18.84 4.65
CA ILE A 30 -3.40 20.12 4.76
C ILE A 30 -3.18 20.67 3.35
N ASP A 31 -3.83 21.80 3.05
CA ASP A 31 -3.59 22.59 1.85
C ASP A 31 -3.22 24.04 2.22
N GLU A 32 -3.03 24.89 1.22
CA GLU A 32 -2.62 26.28 1.39
C GLU A 32 -3.61 27.07 2.25
N GLN A 33 -4.91 26.91 2.00
CA GLN A 33 -5.95 27.62 2.74
C GLN A 33 -6.02 27.16 4.20
N VAL A 34 -5.90 25.87 4.45
CA VAL A 34 -5.82 25.32 5.81
C VAL A 34 -4.63 25.90 6.57
N MET A 35 -3.45 26.02 5.96
CA MET A 35 -2.29 26.62 6.62
C MET A 35 -2.48 28.10 6.95
N GLN A 36 -3.10 28.88 6.05
CA GLN A 36 -3.40 30.29 6.28
C GLN A 36 -4.43 30.47 7.41
N GLU A 37 -5.50 29.71 7.38
CA GLU A 37 -6.53 29.76 8.43
C GLU A 37 -5.96 29.30 9.78
N TRP A 38 -5.09 28.27 9.79
CA TRP A 38 -4.44 27.79 11.01
C TRP A 38 -3.55 28.87 11.66
N ASP A 39 -2.78 29.59 10.85
CA ASP A 39 -1.95 30.72 11.34
C ASP A 39 -2.81 31.80 11.98
N ALA A 40 -3.89 32.21 11.31
CA ALA A 40 -4.83 33.19 11.82
C ALA A 40 -5.55 32.73 13.11
N ILE A 41 -5.89 31.43 13.20
CA ILE A 41 -6.50 30.85 14.40
C ILE A 41 -5.52 30.88 15.58
N ILE A 42 -4.25 30.55 15.36
CA ILE A 42 -3.23 30.64 16.43
C ILE A 42 -3.12 32.08 16.93
N ASP A 43 -3.09 33.08 16.04
CA ASP A 43 -3.04 34.49 16.45
C ASP A 43 -4.29 34.91 17.21
N GLN A 44 -5.48 34.51 16.74
CA GLN A 44 -6.74 34.80 17.43
C GLN A 44 -6.77 34.19 18.83
N VAL A 45 -6.47 32.89 18.97
CA VAL A 45 -6.54 32.22 20.29
C VAL A 45 -5.43 32.71 21.23
N THR A 46 -4.29 33.15 20.70
CA THR A 46 -3.20 33.70 21.51
C THR A 46 -3.56 35.04 22.11
N SER A 47 -4.20 35.90 21.32
CA SER A 47 -4.56 37.28 21.73
C SER A 47 -5.84 37.39 22.55
N ASP A 48 -6.69 36.36 22.59
CA ASP A 48 -7.95 36.38 23.34
C ASP A 48 -7.77 35.85 24.76
N ASP A 49 -7.75 36.74 25.76
CA ASP A 49 -7.56 36.38 27.18
C ASP A 49 -8.71 35.51 27.75
N ASN A 50 -9.86 35.47 27.08
CA ASN A 50 -10.97 34.60 27.50
C ASN A 50 -10.72 33.13 27.17
N ILE A 51 -9.84 32.84 26.20
CA ILE A 51 -9.48 31.49 25.82
C ILE A 51 -8.33 30.99 26.70
N LYS A 52 -8.61 29.97 27.52
CA LYS A 52 -7.64 29.33 28.44
C LYS A 52 -6.95 28.11 27.84
N GLY A 53 -7.52 27.51 26.80
CA GLY A 53 -6.97 26.35 26.14
C GLY A 53 -7.83 25.91 24.96
N ILE A 54 -7.27 25.05 24.10
CA ILE A 54 -7.88 24.67 22.83
C ILE A 54 -7.99 23.14 22.73
N VAL A 55 -9.18 22.67 22.34
CA VAL A 55 -9.41 21.29 21.92
C VAL A 55 -9.59 21.27 20.40
N LEU A 56 -8.72 20.56 19.71
CA LEU A 56 -8.76 20.36 18.26
C LEU A 56 -9.41 19.01 17.95
N THR A 57 -10.43 19.01 17.10
CA THR A 57 -11.09 17.79 16.61
C THR A 57 -11.48 17.90 15.14
N SER A 58 -12.12 16.87 14.60
CA SER A 58 -12.62 16.82 13.21
C SER A 58 -14.11 16.49 13.17
N ALA A 59 -14.85 17.17 12.30
CA ALA A 59 -16.24 16.82 11.98
C ALA A 59 -16.38 15.61 11.04
N LYS A 60 -15.28 15.15 10.45
CA LYS A 60 -15.26 13.98 9.57
C LYS A 60 -15.12 12.68 10.38
N LYS A 61 -15.40 11.53 9.73
CA LYS A 61 -15.16 10.19 10.35
C LYS A 61 -13.68 9.92 10.68
N ALA A 62 -12.77 10.60 10.00
CA ALA A 62 -11.34 10.56 10.23
C ALA A 62 -10.87 11.92 10.75
N PHE A 63 -9.82 11.95 11.56
CA PHE A 63 -9.19 13.20 11.98
C PHE A 63 -8.55 13.91 10.78
N GLY A 64 -7.77 13.16 9.96
CA GLY A 64 -7.23 13.66 8.70
C GLY A 64 -6.21 12.71 8.06
N ALA A 65 -5.89 12.95 6.79
CA ALA A 65 -5.09 12.07 5.95
C ALA A 65 -3.73 12.63 5.48
N GLY A 66 -3.24 13.71 6.07
CA GLY A 66 -1.93 14.30 5.73
C GLY A 66 -2.01 15.47 4.78
N ALA A 67 -0.87 15.80 4.14
CA ALA A 67 -0.78 16.90 3.17
C ALA A 67 -1.38 16.53 1.81
N ASP A 68 -1.87 17.54 1.08
CA ASP A 68 -2.28 17.37 -0.31
C ASP A 68 -1.05 17.20 -1.21
N LEU A 69 -0.77 15.96 -1.62
CA LEU A 69 0.40 15.64 -2.44
C LEU A 69 0.32 16.26 -3.85
N THR A 70 -0.87 16.66 -4.31
CA THR A 70 -1.01 17.36 -5.60
C THR A 70 -0.47 18.77 -5.52
N MET A 71 -0.61 19.44 -4.38
CA MET A 71 0.00 20.75 -4.11
C MET A 71 1.53 20.65 -4.13
N LEU A 72 2.11 19.63 -3.50
CA LEU A 72 3.57 19.39 -3.54
C LEU A 72 4.07 19.15 -4.96
N GLN A 73 3.35 18.36 -5.76
CA GLN A 73 3.70 18.11 -7.16
C GLN A 73 3.65 19.38 -8.01
N ALA A 74 2.65 20.25 -7.81
CA ALA A 74 2.55 21.52 -8.52
C ALA A 74 3.73 22.44 -8.18
N THR A 75 4.06 22.59 -6.88
CA THR A 75 5.21 23.38 -6.43
C THR A 75 6.53 22.90 -7.03
N LEU A 76 6.73 21.57 -7.09
CA LEU A 76 7.94 20.99 -7.69
C LEU A 76 7.99 21.21 -9.20
N ALA A 77 6.85 21.13 -9.90
CA ALA A 77 6.77 21.41 -11.33
C ALA A 77 7.13 22.88 -11.65
N ASP A 78 6.64 23.83 -10.84
CA ASP A 78 6.94 25.25 -10.99
C ASP A 78 8.43 25.54 -10.76
N ILE A 79 9.03 24.97 -9.73
CA ILE A 79 10.47 25.12 -9.44
C ILE A 79 11.32 24.51 -10.55
N LYS A 80 10.93 23.33 -11.05
CA LYS A 80 11.64 22.70 -12.17
C LYS A 80 11.59 23.56 -13.42
N LYS A 81 10.43 24.11 -13.75
CA LYS A 81 10.25 25.00 -14.89
C LYS A 81 11.11 26.26 -14.77
N ASP A 82 11.19 26.83 -13.57
CA ASP A 82 12.01 28.00 -13.29
C ASP A 82 13.50 27.71 -13.48
N LYS A 83 14.00 26.58 -12.98
CA LYS A 83 15.37 26.12 -13.21
C LYS A 83 15.67 25.92 -14.71
N GLU A 84 14.75 25.29 -15.44
CA GLU A 84 14.90 25.07 -16.90
C GLU A 84 14.91 26.39 -17.68
N SER A 85 14.31 27.44 -17.13
CA SER A 85 14.29 28.81 -17.70
C SER A 85 15.53 29.65 -17.34
N GLY A 86 16.51 29.09 -16.62
CA GLY A 86 17.73 29.79 -16.22
C GLY A 86 17.61 30.56 -14.90
N GLY A 87 16.64 30.21 -14.05
CA GLY A 87 16.50 30.76 -12.70
C GLY A 87 17.67 30.43 -11.78
N ASP A 88 17.88 31.26 -10.76
CA ASP A 88 18.94 31.09 -9.77
C ASP A 88 18.72 29.85 -8.91
N GLU A 89 19.70 28.95 -8.91
CA GLU A 89 19.65 27.69 -8.14
C GLU A 89 19.61 27.91 -6.63
N GLU A 90 20.29 28.93 -6.10
CA GLU A 90 20.33 29.23 -4.67
C GLU A 90 18.97 29.76 -4.21
N GLU A 91 18.34 30.63 -5.00
CA GLU A 91 16.98 31.14 -4.75
C GLU A 91 15.94 30.02 -4.83
N ALA A 92 16.06 29.11 -5.80
CA ALA A 92 15.19 27.94 -5.91
C ALA A 92 15.33 27.00 -4.70
N ALA A 93 16.56 26.73 -4.24
CA ALA A 93 16.82 25.94 -3.05
C ALA A 93 16.27 26.59 -1.77
N LYS A 94 16.39 27.91 -1.65
CA LYS A 94 15.82 28.68 -0.54
C LYS A 94 14.29 28.60 -0.54
N ARG A 95 13.63 28.79 -1.68
CA ARG A 95 12.16 28.65 -1.81
C ARG A 95 11.68 27.26 -1.42
N LEU A 96 12.40 26.20 -1.81
CA LEU A 96 12.10 24.83 -1.40
C LEU A 96 12.23 24.62 0.11
N PHE A 97 13.31 25.15 0.70
CA PHE A 97 13.51 25.07 2.13
C PHE A 97 12.44 25.85 2.89
N ASP A 98 12.12 27.09 2.49
CA ASP A 98 11.12 27.92 3.14
C ASP A 98 9.72 27.28 3.05
N GLY A 99 9.38 26.69 1.91
CA GLY A 99 8.15 25.92 1.73
C GLY A 99 8.10 24.68 2.63
N ALA A 100 9.17 23.89 2.70
CA ALA A 100 9.29 22.74 3.56
C ALA A 100 9.25 23.10 5.06
N PHE A 101 9.82 24.25 5.42
CA PHE A 101 9.88 24.71 6.82
C PHE A 101 8.59 25.40 7.29
N ARG A 102 7.71 25.79 6.37
CA ARG A 102 6.51 26.57 6.68
C ARG A 102 5.57 25.87 7.67
N LEU A 103 5.28 24.59 7.44
CA LEU A 103 4.44 23.81 8.36
C LEU A 103 5.12 23.67 9.74
N ASN A 104 6.42 23.44 9.77
CA ASN A 104 7.18 23.36 11.02
C ASN A 104 7.14 24.67 11.83
N LYS A 105 7.25 25.84 11.15
CA LYS A 105 7.09 27.16 11.80
C LYS A 105 5.71 27.30 12.41
N LEU A 106 4.67 26.92 11.66
CA LEU A 106 3.29 27.05 12.07
C LEU A 106 2.98 26.17 13.29
N LEU A 107 3.39 24.90 13.26
CA LEU A 107 3.24 24.00 14.38
C LEU A 107 4.07 24.41 15.60
N ARG A 108 5.25 25.01 15.38
CA ARG A 108 6.04 25.55 16.48
C ARG A 108 5.40 26.77 17.11
N LYS A 109 4.79 27.67 16.33
CA LYS A 109 3.98 28.79 16.81
C LYS A 109 2.83 28.30 17.69
N GLN A 110 2.14 27.23 17.29
CA GLN A 110 1.10 26.58 18.09
C GLN A 110 1.65 26.06 19.43
N GLU A 111 2.79 25.37 19.44
CA GLU A 111 3.41 24.81 20.65
C GLU A 111 3.84 25.85 21.65
N THR A 112 4.17 27.06 21.18
CA THR A 112 4.76 28.13 22.02
C THR A 112 3.83 29.31 22.22
N CYS A 113 2.57 29.22 21.84
CA CYS A 113 1.59 30.30 21.95
C CYS A 113 1.16 30.60 23.40
N GLY A 114 1.65 29.87 24.39
CA GLY A 114 1.36 30.08 25.80
C GLY A 114 0.03 29.49 26.28
N LYS A 115 -0.73 28.82 25.42
CA LYS A 115 -1.99 28.16 25.76
C LYS A 115 -1.93 26.66 25.48
N PRO A 116 -2.52 25.81 26.35
CA PRO A 116 -2.53 24.37 26.13
C PRO A 116 -3.45 23.97 24.98
N TRP A 117 -2.96 23.11 24.09
CA TRP A 117 -3.70 22.48 23.00
C TRP A 117 -3.82 20.99 23.23
N VAL A 118 -5.03 20.44 23.06
CA VAL A 118 -5.31 19.01 23.13
C VAL A 118 -5.89 18.54 21.81
N ALA A 119 -5.28 17.55 21.17
CA ALA A 119 -5.87 16.89 20.02
C ALA A 119 -6.86 15.82 20.47
N ALA A 120 -8.13 15.95 20.11
CA ALA A 120 -9.18 14.96 20.27
C ALA A 120 -9.33 14.16 18.96
N ILE A 121 -8.58 13.05 18.86
CA ILE A 121 -8.43 12.24 17.66
C ILE A 121 -9.62 11.28 17.54
N ASN A 122 -10.62 11.65 16.75
CA ASN A 122 -11.88 10.92 16.61
C ASN A 122 -11.84 9.76 15.61
N GLY A 123 -10.69 9.45 15.00
CA GLY A 123 -10.54 8.38 14.01
C GLY A 123 -9.12 8.24 13.49
N VAL A 124 -8.98 8.04 12.18
CA VAL A 124 -7.68 7.91 11.52
C VAL A 124 -6.99 9.26 11.45
N ALA A 125 -5.73 9.35 11.94
CA ALA A 125 -4.86 10.53 11.82
C ALA A 125 -3.52 10.11 11.21
N LEU A 126 -3.26 10.50 9.95
CA LEU A 126 -2.07 10.09 9.21
C LEU A 126 -1.28 11.28 8.68
N GLY A 127 0.03 11.09 8.53
CA GLY A 127 0.92 12.05 7.91
C GLY A 127 0.90 13.41 8.62
N GLY A 128 0.94 14.50 7.88
CA GLY A 128 0.90 15.86 8.41
C GLY A 128 -0.24 16.14 9.39
N CYS A 129 -1.40 15.46 9.24
CA CYS A 129 -2.49 15.59 10.22
C CYS A 129 -2.13 14.98 11.58
N LEU A 130 -1.33 13.90 11.62
CA LEU A 130 -0.76 13.43 12.87
C LEU A 130 0.31 14.38 13.39
N GLU A 131 1.10 15.01 12.52
CA GLU A 131 2.12 15.99 12.94
C GLU A 131 1.48 17.21 13.63
N ILE A 132 0.30 17.66 13.15
CA ILE A 132 -0.52 18.67 13.85
C ILE A 132 -0.91 18.17 15.25
N ALA A 133 -1.38 16.93 15.37
CA ALA A 133 -1.76 16.37 16.66
C ALA A 133 -0.54 16.17 17.59
N LEU A 134 0.64 15.86 17.05
CA LEU A 134 1.90 15.76 17.79
C LEU A 134 2.39 17.12 18.32
N ALA A 135 2.04 18.20 17.63
CA ALA A 135 2.31 19.57 18.08
C ALA A 135 1.32 20.05 19.17
N CYS A 136 0.24 19.35 19.45
CA CYS A 136 -0.59 19.58 20.62
C CYS A 136 0.11 19.07 21.89
N HIS A 137 -0.14 19.72 23.03
CA HIS A 137 0.49 19.40 24.32
C HIS A 137 0.02 18.03 24.87
N ALA A 138 -1.24 17.67 24.59
CA ALA A 138 -1.78 16.34 24.88
C ALA A 138 -2.61 15.80 23.71
N ARG A 139 -2.87 14.50 23.70
CA ARG A 139 -3.64 13.79 22.68
C ARG A 139 -4.60 12.82 23.35
N VAL A 140 -5.89 12.98 23.12
CA VAL A 140 -6.93 12.01 23.48
C VAL A 140 -7.37 11.31 22.19
N MET A 141 -7.47 9.99 22.19
CA MET A 141 -7.83 9.22 20.99
C MET A 141 -9.04 8.35 21.28
N VAL A 142 -9.95 8.25 20.32
CA VAL A 142 -11.10 7.34 20.42
C VAL A 142 -10.62 5.89 20.55
N ASP A 143 -11.19 5.13 21.49
CA ASP A 143 -10.90 3.70 21.67
C ASP A 143 -11.72 2.85 20.71
N ASP A 144 -11.45 3.01 19.41
CA ASP A 144 -12.02 2.22 18.32
C ASP A 144 -10.89 1.47 17.59
N PRO A 145 -10.96 0.13 17.44
CA PRO A 145 -9.96 -0.64 16.71
C PRO A 145 -9.73 -0.18 15.26
N LYS A 146 -10.67 0.55 14.66
CA LYS A 146 -10.56 1.12 13.32
C LYS A 146 -9.75 2.42 13.29
N ALA A 147 -9.68 3.14 14.40
CA ALA A 147 -8.86 4.34 14.53
C ALA A 147 -7.37 3.99 14.47
N LYS A 148 -6.59 4.79 13.77
CA LYS A 148 -5.15 4.58 13.59
C LYS A 148 -4.42 5.90 13.56
N ILE A 149 -3.21 5.93 14.14
CA ILE A 149 -2.26 7.02 13.95
C ILE A 149 -1.03 6.51 13.21
N GLY A 150 -0.44 7.32 12.32
CA GLY A 150 0.72 6.90 11.54
C GLY A 150 1.37 8.00 10.73
N LEU A 151 2.65 7.79 10.39
CA LEU A 151 3.44 8.64 9.49
C LEU A 151 3.92 7.80 8.31
N PRO A 152 3.03 7.56 7.30
CA PRO A 152 3.28 6.62 6.23
C PRO A 152 4.03 7.21 5.03
N GLU A 153 4.55 8.42 5.09
CA GLU A 153 5.16 9.17 3.98
C GLU A 153 6.30 8.41 3.30
N VAL A 154 7.04 7.58 4.04
CA VAL A 154 8.11 6.74 3.50
C VAL A 154 7.61 5.75 2.44
N LYS A 155 6.34 5.36 2.49
CA LYS A 155 5.71 4.44 1.51
C LYS A 155 5.47 5.08 0.15
N VAL A 156 5.50 6.39 0.09
CA VAL A 156 5.36 7.17 -1.16
C VAL A 156 6.63 7.92 -1.54
N GLY A 157 7.78 7.52 -0.98
CA GLY A 157 9.10 8.08 -1.31
C GLY A 157 9.46 9.36 -0.59
N LEU A 158 8.61 9.83 0.32
CA LEU A 158 8.85 10.99 1.18
C LEU A 158 9.24 10.55 2.60
N PHE A 159 9.19 11.47 3.54
CA PHE A 159 9.22 11.22 4.97
C PHE A 159 8.48 12.35 5.71
N PRO A 160 8.17 12.23 7.02
CA PRO A 160 7.45 13.26 7.76
C PRO A 160 8.20 14.58 7.75
N GLY A 161 7.57 15.64 7.23
CA GLY A 161 8.19 16.98 7.05
C GLY A 161 7.59 18.08 7.92
N GLY A 162 6.62 17.76 8.79
CA GLY A 162 6.00 18.68 9.76
C GLY A 162 6.49 18.45 11.20
N GLY A 163 7.72 17.99 11.39
CA GLY A 163 8.32 17.76 12.70
C GLY A 163 8.16 16.36 13.26
N GLY A 164 7.59 15.43 12.50
CA GLY A 164 7.36 14.06 12.95
C GLY A 164 8.65 13.31 13.29
N THR A 165 9.74 13.52 12.52
CA THR A 165 11.04 12.91 12.82
C THR A 165 11.68 13.48 14.09
N GLN A 166 11.20 14.63 14.56
CA GLN A 166 11.72 15.30 15.75
C GLN A 166 10.84 15.09 16.98
N ARG A 167 9.50 15.12 16.82
CA ARG A 167 8.56 14.95 17.93
C ARG A 167 8.44 13.50 18.37
N VAL A 168 8.34 12.55 17.45
CA VAL A 168 8.14 11.14 17.80
C VAL A 168 9.29 10.58 18.66
N PRO A 169 10.59 10.74 18.34
CA PRO A 169 11.67 10.20 19.18
C PRO A 169 11.87 10.99 20.50
N ARG A 170 11.19 12.14 20.65
CA ARG A 170 11.15 12.87 21.94
C ARG A 170 9.96 12.50 22.81
N LEU A 171 8.95 11.83 22.23
CA LEU A 171 7.79 11.31 22.96
C LEU A 171 7.95 9.85 23.36
N ILE A 172 8.55 9.02 22.50
CA ILE A 172 8.69 7.58 22.72
C ILE A 172 10.16 7.13 22.59
N HIS A 173 10.44 5.90 23.03
CA HIS A 173 11.80 5.34 22.91
C HIS A 173 12.30 5.38 21.46
N THR A 174 13.54 5.84 21.24
CA THR A 174 14.09 6.11 19.90
C THR A 174 14.06 4.89 18.98
N GLN A 175 14.22 3.68 19.50
CA GLN A 175 14.14 2.44 18.72
C GLN A 175 12.71 2.23 18.15
N GLU A 176 11.68 2.42 18.96
CA GLU A 176 10.28 2.33 18.51
C GLU A 176 9.96 3.46 17.54
N ALA A 177 10.48 4.67 17.78
CA ALA A 177 10.34 5.81 16.88
C ALA A 177 10.93 5.51 15.49
N LEU A 178 12.16 4.99 15.42
CA LEU A 178 12.78 4.59 14.16
C LEU A 178 11.97 3.51 13.43
N GLN A 179 11.48 2.49 14.14
CA GLN A 179 10.64 1.46 13.50
C GLN A 179 9.32 2.04 12.98
N PHE A 180 8.70 2.94 13.74
CA PHE A 180 7.46 3.62 13.34
C PHE A 180 7.66 4.44 12.06
N LEU A 181 8.71 5.27 12.02
CA LEU A 181 9.03 6.16 10.92
C LEU A 181 9.52 5.42 9.67
N LEU A 182 10.53 4.53 9.81
CA LEU A 182 11.16 3.82 8.69
C LEU A 182 10.23 2.83 7.98
N GLN A 183 9.26 2.28 8.70
CA GLN A 183 8.30 1.33 8.13
C GLN A 183 6.95 1.98 7.79
N GLY A 184 6.75 3.25 8.15
CA GLY A 184 5.48 3.93 7.99
C GLY A 184 4.34 3.16 8.65
N ARG A 185 4.57 2.61 9.86
CA ARG A 185 3.58 1.80 10.59
C ARG A 185 2.44 2.66 11.09
N ASN A 186 1.26 2.04 11.20
CA ASN A 186 0.15 2.63 11.91
C ASN A 186 0.03 1.95 13.28
N PHE A 187 -0.26 2.72 14.31
CA PHE A 187 -0.58 2.22 15.64
C PHE A 187 -2.08 2.32 15.89
N ASP A 188 -2.65 1.29 16.51
CA ASP A 188 -3.99 1.31 17.09
C ASP A 188 -3.99 2.09 18.42
N PRO A 189 -5.17 2.44 18.97
CA PRO A 189 -5.28 3.24 20.18
C PRO A 189 -4.51 2.64 21.37
N SER A 190 -4.65 1.35 21.61
CA SER A 190 -4.00 0.64 22.70
C SER A 190 -2.47 0.72 22.61
N LYS A 191 -1.91 0.48 21.42
CA LYS A 191 -0.46 0.58 21.21
C LYS A 191 0.02 2.03 21.30
N ALA A 192 -0.73 2.99 20.76
CA ALA A 192 -0.40 4.40 20.81
C ALA A 192 -0.32 4.93 22.25
N LYS A 193 -1.28 4.55 23.10
CA LYS A 193 -1.28 4.88 24.54
C LYS A 193 -0.14 4.19 25.27
N LYS A 194 0.04 2.89 25.05
CA LYS A 194 1.12 2.10 25.68
C LYS A 194 2.51 2.70 25.44
N LEU A 195 2.75 3.25 24.25
CA LEU A 195 4.03 3.85 23.89
C LEU A 195 4.16 5.32 24.32
N GLY A 196 3.09 5.98 24.74
CA GLY A 196 3.10 7.39 25.14
C GLY A 196 2.90 8.39 23.98
N MET A 197 2.51 7.92 22.79
CA MET A 197 2.14 8.83 21.69
C MET A 197 0.75 9.47 21.92
N VAL A 198 -0.11 8.81 22.66
CA VAL A 198 -1.44 9.26 23.08
C VAL A 198 -1.50 9.31 24.60
N THR A 199 -2.05 10.38 25.14
CA THR A 199 -2.16 10.64 26.59
C THR A 199 -3.28 9.81 27.20
N GLU A 200 -4.48 9.85 26.60
CA GLU A 200 -5.67 9.16 27.09
C GLU A 200 -6.46 8.50 25.95
N LEU A 201 -7.22 7.45 26.29
CA LEU A 201 -8.24 6.88 25.41
C LEU A 201 -9.63 7.22 25.99
N ALA A 202 -10.59 7.46 25.10
CA ALA A 202 -11.97 7.76 25.49
C ALA A 202 -12.96 7.07 24.53
N SER A 203 -14.21 6.91 24.97
CA SER A 203 -15.30 6.57 24.05
C SER A 203 -15.51 7.70 23.03
N ALA A 204 -16.24 7.44 21.97
CA ALA A 204 -16.54 8.48 20.99
C ALA A 204 -17.36 9.64 21.63
N ASP A 205 -18.26 9.32 22.54
CA ASP A 205 -19.12 10.29 23.21
C ASP A 205 -18.35 11.14 24.26
N ASP A 206 -17.35 10.54 24.92
CA ASP A 206 -16.56 11.21 25.97
C ASP A 206 -15.28 11.89 25.44
N LEU A 207 -14.99 11.79 24.15
CA LEU A 207 -13.71 12.20 23.57
C LEU A 207 -13.39 13.68 23.82
N ILE A 208 -14.35 14.56 23.56
CA ILE A 208 -14.21 16.02 23.72
C ILE A 208 -14.13 16.40 25.21
N ASP A 209 -14.98 15.81 26.04
CA ASP A 209 -15.01 16.11 27.48
C ASP A 209 -13.73 15.63 28.18
N THR A 210 -13.19 14.47 27.78
CA THR A 210 -11.88 14.00 28.23
C THR A 210 -10.76 14.96 27.85
N ALA A 211 -10.79 15.49 26.60
CA ALA A 211 -9.81 16.47 26.15
C ALA A 211 -9.92 17.80 26.92
N LYS A 212 -11.13 18.31 27.12
CA LYS A 212 -11.38 19.51 27.94
C LYS A 212 -10.94 19.32 29.41
N LYS A 213 -11.16 18.13 29.97
CA LYS A 213 -10.73 17.79 31.31
C LYS A 213 -9.23 17.93 31.49
N LEU A 214 -8.42 17.49 30.56
CA LEU A 214 -6.96 17.66 30.66
C LEU A 214 -6.56 19.14 30.78
N ILE A 215 -7.23 20.04 30.07
CA ILE A 215 -6.99 21.49 30.18
C ILE A 215 -7.41 22.01 31.57
N LYS A 216 -8.61 21.61 32.05
CA LYS A 216 -9.12 21.98 33.36
C LYS A 216 -8.24 21.48 34.51
N ASP A 217 -7.65 20.31 34.37
CA ASP A 217 -6.73 19.71 35.34
C ASP A 217 -5.32 20.37 35.31
N GLY A 218 -5.13 21.42 34.52
CA GLY A 218 -3.90 22.23 34.51
C GLY A 218 -2.81 21.73 33.55
N LEU A 219 -3.19 21.21 32.38
CA LEU A 219 -2.22 20.84 31.34
C LEU A 219 -1.27 22.01 31.05
N SER A 220 0.04 21.72 31.15
CA SER A 220 1.07 22.72 30.85
C SER A 220 1.05 23.11 29.36
N PRO A 221 1.16 24.44 29.03
CA PRO A 221 1.32 24.91 27.67
C PRO A 221 2.77 24.80 27.15
N GLN A 222 3.56 23.91 27.71
CA GLN A 222 4.94 23.63 27.32
C GLN A 222 5.11 22.17 26.92
N GLN A 223 5.71 21.98 25.79
CA GLN A 223 6.09 20.63 25.35
C GLN A 223 7.21 20.03 26.24
N PRO A 224 7.29 18.70 26.38
CA PRO A 224 8.32 18.07 27.20
C PRO A 224 9.75 18.53 26.85
N TRP A 225 10.04 18.69 25.55
CA TRP A 225 11.37 19.11 25.07
C TRP A 225 11.71 20.59 25.28
N ASP A 226 10.74 21.41 25.68
CA ASP A 226 10.93 22.81 26.06
C ASP A 226 11.12 22.98 27.57
N GLN A 227 10.90 21.92 28.35
CA GLN A 227 11.06 21.95 29.80
C GLN A 227 12.51 21.78 30.21
N ARG A 228 12.92 22.52 31.25
CA ARG A 228 14.26 22.39 31.81
C ARG A 228 14.48 20.97 32.35
N GLY A 229 15.57 20.35 31.96
CA GLY A 229 15.92 18.98 32.41
C GLY A 229 15.26 17.87 31.61
N PHE A 230 14.64 18.16 30.48
CA PHE A 230 14.10 17.14 29.58
C PHE A 230 15.17 16.09 29.22
N ARG A 231 14.77 14.83 29.27
CA ARG A 231 15.63 13.69 28.90
C ARG A 231 14.98 12.90 27.78
N LEU A 232 15.75 12.58 26.75
CA LEU A 232 15.29 11.74 25.64
C LEU A 232 14.88 10.34 26.16
N PRO A 233 13.68 9.84 25.81
CA PRO A 233 13.22 8.51 26.27
C PRO A 233 14.15 7.35 25.88
N GLY A 234 14.87 7.46 24.76
CA GLY A 234 15.85 6.48 24.29
C GLY A 234 17.28 6.72 24.72
N GLY A 235 17.53 7.73 25.58
CA GLY A 235 18.89 8.18 25.94
C GLY A 235 19.53 9.07 24.87
N GLN A 236 20.68 9.65 25.24
CA GLN A 236 21.43 10.54 24.35
C GLN A 236 22.08 9.77 23.20
N VAL A 237 22.25 10.42 22.05
CA VAL A 237 22.91 9.83 20.87
C VAL A 237 24.33 9.38 21.20
N TYR A 238 25.10 10.23 21.89
CA TYR A 238 26.45 9.91 22.38
C TYR A 238 26.41 9.28 23.78
N SER A 239 25.71 8.15 23.88
CA SER A 239 25.65 7.34 25.08
C SER A 239 25.75 5.85 24.71
N ALA A 240 25.92 4.98 25.69
CA ALA A 240 25.93 3.54 25.46
C ALA A 240 24.67 3.07 24.71
N ALA A 241 23.50 3.62 25.05
CA ALA A 241 22.23 3.32 24.36
C ALA A 241 22.26 3.77 22.89
N GLY A 242 22.76 4.98 22.62
CA GLY A 242 22.89 5.49 21.24
C GLY A 242 23.87 4.67 20.40
N PHE A 243 25.02 4.29 20.94
CA PHE A 243 25.98 3.43 20.26
C PHE A 243 25.45 2.02 19.99
N GLN A 244 24.58 1.50 20.85
CA GLN A 244 23.91 0.22 20.62
C GLN A 244 22.76 0.32 19.63
N LEU A 245 22.21 1.51 19.37
CA LEU A 245 21.05 1.71 18.50
C LEU A 245 21.43 2.11 17.07
N PHE A 246 22.17 3.22 16.89
CA PHE A 246 22.33 3.83 15.56
C PHE A 246 23.16 3.02 14.57
N PRO A 247 24.34 2.45 14.91
CA PRO A 247 25.09 1.63 13.97
C PRO A 247 24.35 0.37 13.53
N PRO A 248 23.72 -0.44 14.43
CA PRO A 248 22.89 -1.56 14.01
C PRO A 248 21.67 -1.14 13.20
N ALA A 249 21.00 -0.03 13.54
CA ALA A 249 19.86 0.47 12.79
C ALA A 249 20.25 0.84 11.35
N ASN A 250 21.41 1.47 11.15
CA ASN A 250 21.93 1.78 9.81
C ASN A 250 22.28 0.51 9.02
N ALA A 251 22.88 -0.49 9.67
CA ALA A 251 23.17 -1.77 9.02
C ALA A 251 21.89 -2.51 8.60
N ILE A 252 20.86 -2.52 9.47
CA ILE A 252 19.54 -3.09 9.16
C ILE A 252 18.89 -2.32 8.01
N TYR A 253 18.90 -0.98 8.08
CA TYR A 253 18.37 -0.13 7.00
C TYR A 253 19.00 -0.51 5.66
N ARG A 254 20.33 -0.55 5.56
CA ARG A 254 21.06 -0.89 4.33
C ARG A 254 20.75 -2.31 3.84
N ARG A 255 20.66 -3.28 4.75
CA ARG A 255 20.29 -4.66 4.41
C ARG A 255 18.88 -4.78 3.83
N GLU A 256 17.92 -4.03 4.40
CA GLU A 256 16.51 -4.12 3.98
C GLU A 256 16.21 -3.30 2.71
N THR A 257 16.96 -2.23 2.48
CA THR A 257 16.63 -1.26 1.43
C THR A 257 17.67 -1.19 0.30
N TYR A 258 18.85 -1.74 0.52
CA TYR A 258 20.02 -1.55 -0.37
C TYR A 258 20.30 -0.07 -0.69
N ASP A 259 19.88 0.83 0.19
CA ASP A 259 19.96 2.30 0.06
C ASP A 259 19.14 2.89 -1.13
N ASN A 260 18.16 2.15 -1.64
CA ASN A 260 17.32 2.55 -2.77
C ASN A 260 16.21 3.55 -2.40
N TYR A 261 16.04 3.89 -1.12
CA TYR A 261 14.95 4.74 -0.65
C TYR A 261 15.48 5.98 0.08
N PRO A 262 15.72 7.09 -0.66
CA PRO A 262 16.27 8.33 -0.08
C PRO A 262 15.48 8.87 1.12
N GLY A 263 14.12 8.77 1.10
CA GLY A 263 13.28 9.18 2.23
C GLY A 263 13.56 8.41 3.51
N ALA A 264 13.79 7.08 3.42
CA ALA A 264 14.15 6.28 4.59
C ALA A 264 15.56 6.63 5.13
N ARG A 265 16.51 6.92 4.23
CA ARG A 265 17.84 7.43 4.62
C ARG A 265 17.73 8.79 5.31
N ALA A 266 16.88 9.68 4.80
CA ALA A 266 16.64 10.99 5.40
C ALA A 266 16.06 10.86 6.82
N ILE A 267 15.12 9.93 7.08
CA ILE A 267 14.62 9.66 8.43
C ILE A 267 15.78 9.33 9.39
N MET A 268 16.68 8.42 9.00
CA MET A 268 17.82 8.05 9.84
C MET A 268 18.70 9.27 10.17
N LYS A 269 18.99 10.11 9.17
CA LYS A 269 19.78 11.34 9.34
C LYS A 269 19.04 12.35 10.21
N CYS A 270 17.75 12.63 9.94
CA CYS A 270 16.95 13.59 10.70
C CYS A 270 16.85 13.21 12.18
N VAL A 271 16.65 11.93 12.50
CA VAL A 271 16.59 11.48 13.89
C VAL A 271 17.95 11.58 14.55
N TYR A 272 19.02 11.09 13.89
CA TYR A 272 20.37 11.13 14.45
C TYR A 272 20.84 12.56 14.70
N GLU A 273 20.83 13.43 13.68
CA GLU A 273 21.30 14.80 13.78
C GLU A 273 20.38 15.65 14.67
N GLY A 274 19.07 15.50 14.53
CA GLY A 274 18.10 16.30 15.27
C GLY A 274 18.11 16.05 16.77
N LEU A 275 18.39 14.81 17.21
CA LEU A 275 18.51 14.51 18.65
C LEU A 275 19.80 15.05 19.30
N LEU A 276 20.75 15.52 18.50
CA LEU A 276 21.96 16.21 18.96
C LEU A 276 21.77 17.72 19.14
N LEU A 277 20.65 18.27 18.65
CA LEU A 277 20.44 19.71 18.52
C LEU A 277 19.25 20.19 19.36
N PRO A 278 19.21 21.50 19.70
CA PRO A 278 18.01 22.12 20.21
C PRO A 278 16.84 21.92 19.25
N PHE A 279 15.62 21.82 19.79
CA PHE A 279 14.45 21.40 19.02
C PHE A 279 14.18 22.26 17.78
N ASP A 280 14.27 23.61 17.91
CA ASP A 280 14.05 24.52 16.79
C ASP A 280 15.07 24.36 15.66
N THR A 281 16.33 24.04 16.01
CA THR A 281 17.37 23.74 15.02
C THR A 281 17.14 22.36 14.39
N ALA A 282 16.68 21.39 15.17
CA ALA A 282 16.34 20.06 14.67
C ALA A 282 15.19 20.10 13.62
N LEU A 283 14.19 20.96 13.79
CA LEU A 283 13.15 21.19 12.79
C LEU A 283 13.70 21.75 11.47
N LYS A 284 14.73 22.62 11.53
CA LYS A 284 15.41 23.11 10.33
C LYS A 284 16.20 22.02 9.62
N VAL A 285 16.84 21.10 10.37
CA VAL A 285 17.52 19.92 9.80
C VAL A 285 16.53 19.04 9.06
N GLU A 286 15.36 18.75 9.65
CA GLU A 286 14.31 17.99 8.99
C GLU A 286 13.86 18.66 7.69
N SER A 287 13.56 19.96 7.73
CA SER A 287 13.08 20.69 6.56
C SER A 287 14.12 20.76 5.43
N ARG A 288 15.42 20.85 5.77
CA ARG A 288 16.50 20.79 4.78
C ARG A 288 16.51 19.44 4.05
N TYR A 289 16.47 18.34 4.80
CA TYR A 289 16.38 17.01 4.18
C TYR A 289 15.08 16.80 3.42
N PHE A 290 13.96 17.36 3.88
CA PHE A 290 12.69 17.27 3.17
C PHE A 290 12.76 17.98 1.80
N ALA A 291 13.34 19.18 1.75
CA ALA A 291 13.60 19.90 0.52
C ALA A 291 14.52 19.14 -0.45
N GLU A 292 15.56 18.45 0.09
CA GLU A 292 16.44 17.56 -0.70
C GLU A 292 15.64 16.38 -1.29
N ILE A 293 14.85 15.68 -0.47
CA ILE A 293 14.09 14.50 -0.90
C ILE A 293 13.03 14.85 -1.94
N LEU A 294 12.36 15.98 -1.82
CA LEU A 294 11.39 16.46 -2.80
C LEU A 294 11.97 16.56 -4.23
N GLN A 295 13.27 16.80 -4.37
CA GLN A 295 13.95 16.92 -5.67
C GLN A 295 14.43 15.59 -6.24
N THR A 296 14.30 14.47 -5.50
CA THR A 296 14.76 13.16 -5.95
C THR A 296 13.80 12.55 -6.98
N THR A 297 14.38 11.84 -7.95
CA THR A 297 13.61 11.08 -8.94
C THR A 297 12.77 9.98 -8.26
N GLU A 298 13.31 9.36 -7.23
CA GLU A 298 12.65 8.31 -6.46
C GLU A 298 11.36 8.82 -5.81
N ALA A 299 11.40 9.97 -5.15
CA ALA A 299 10.20 10.57 -4.56
C ALA A 299 9.16 10.89 -5.64
N ALA A 300 9.56 11.54 -6.73
CA ALA A 300 8.67 11.90 -7.83
C ALA A 300 8.00 10.66 -8.44
N MET A 301 8.76 9.59 -8.71
CA MET A 301 8.24 8.37 -9.32
C MET A 301 7.39 7.55 -8.34
N MET A 302 7.74 7.49 -7.06
CA MET A 302 6.94 6.81 -6.04
C MET A 302 5.61 7.53 -5.80
N ILE A 303 5.61 8.87 -5.70
CA ILE A 303 4.35 9.64 -5.59
C ILE A 303 3.48 9.40 -6.83
N ARG A 304 4.07 9.47 -8.02
CA ARG A 304 3.34 9.24 -9.27
C ARG A 304 2.71 7.86 -9.31
N SER A 305 3.48 6.79 -9.04
CA SER A 305 3.02 5.40 -9.19
C SER A 305 2.18 4.92 -8.02
N LEU A 306 2.65 5.13 -6.78
CA LEU A 306 2.04 4.56 -5.56
C LEU A 306 0.92 5.42 -4.98
N PHE A 307 0.81 6.69 -5.39
CA PHE A 307 -0.27 7.59 -4.97
C PHE A 307 -1.12 8.04 -6.15
N GLY A 308 -0.58 8.85 -7.07
CA GLY A 308 -1.34 9.46 -8.16
C GLY A 308 -2.01 8.43 -9.09
N SER A 309 -1.24 7.43 -9.57
CA SER A 309 -1.78 6.39 -10.46
C SER A 309 -2.79 5.50 -9.76
N LEU A 310 -2.57 5.14 -8.47
CA LEU A 310 -3.55 4.37 -7.70
C LEU A 310 -4.84 5.15 -7.47
N GLN A 311 -4.76 6.46 -7.18
CA GLN A 311 -5.94 7.31 -7.08
C GLN A 311 -6.70 7.39 -8.40
N ALA A 312 -5.99 7.55 -9.52
CA ALA A 312 -6.60 7.59 -10.85
C ALA A 312 -7.34 6.28 -11.16
N LEU A 313 -6.71 5.12 -10.85
CA LEU A 313 -7.35 3.82 -11.02
C LEU A 313 -8.59 3.65 -10.13
N ASN A 314 -8.50 4.04 -8.86
CA ASN A 314 -9.63 3.97 -7.92
C ASN A 314 -10.80 4.89 -8.33
N LYS A 315 -10.51 5.99 -9.04
CA LYS A 315 -11.53 6.88 -9.65
C LYS A 315 -12.02 6.37 -11.00
N GLY A 316 -11.58 5.20 -11.47
CA GLY A 316 -12.04 4.59 -12.72
C GLY A 316 -11.43 5.21 -13.98
N ALA A 317 -10.19 5.69 -13.97
CA ALA A 317 -9.54 6.39 -15.08
C ALA A 317 -9.57 5.64 -16.43
N ARG A 318 -9.64 4.31 -16.42
CA ARG A 318 -9.72 3.47 -17.64
C ARG A 318 -11.11 2.89 -17.87
N ARG A 319 -12.06 3.20 -17.01
CA ARG A 319 -13.43 2.72 -17.13
C ARG A 319 -14.18 3.52 -18.20
N PRO A 320 -14.84 2.87 -19.18
CA PRO A 320 -15.69 3.56 -20.15
C PRO A 320 -16.79 4.38 -19.47
N MET A 321 -16.82 5.69 -19.73
CA MET A 321 -17.74 6.62 -19.04
C MET A 321 -19.20 6.45 -19.46
N ASP A 322 -19.45 6.03 -20.70
CA ASP A 322 -20.80 5.85 -21.24
C ASP A 322 -21.48 4.55 -20.79
N VAL A 323 -20.76 3.70 -20.04
CA VAL A 323 -21.31 2.47 -19.48
C VAL A 323 -21.72 2.70 -18.02
N LYS A 324 -23.01 2.49 -17.72
CA LYS A 324 -23.50 2.58 -16.32
C LYS A 324 -22.71 1.65 -15.39
N ALA A 325 -22.56 2.07 -14.14
CA ALA A 325 -21.94 1.24 -13.12
C ALA A 325 -22.71 -0.08 -12.96
N ASN A 326 -22.00 -1.20 -12.86
CA ASN A 326 -22.59 -2.51 -12.71
C ASN A 326 -22.58 -2.91 -11.22
N SER A 327 -23.74 -3.33 -10.71
CA SER A 327 -23.78 -4.09 -9.45
C SER A 327 -23.50 -5.55 -9.76
N ILE A 328 -22.45 -6.09 -9.17
CA ILE A 328 -22.05 -7.49 -9.35
C ILE A 328 -22.47 -8.24 -8.10
N ASN A 329 -23.50 -9.05 -8.24
CA ASN A 329 -24.11 -9.75 -7.11
C ASN A 329 -23.69 -11.22 -7.03
N LYS A 330 -23.42 -11.85 -8.19
CA LYS A 330 -23.07 -13.27 -8.27
C LYS A 330 -22.04 -13.52 -9.36
N VAL A 331 -20.98 -14.21 -9.03
CA VAL A 331 -19.85 -14.55 -9.91
C VAL A 331 -19.66 -16.05 -9.94
N ALA A 332 -19.54 -16.64 -11.13
CA ALA A 332 -19.13 -18.02 -11.27
C ALA A 332 -17.60 -18.10 -11.44
N VAL A 333 -16.98 -19.09 -10.82
CA VAL A 333 -15.56 -19.43 -10.98
C VAL A 333 -15.51 -20.87 -11.49
N LEU A 334 -14.96 -21.05 -12.69
CA LEU A 334 -14.82 -22.35 -13.34
C LEU A 334 -13.40 -22.88 -13.13
N GLY A 335 -13.29 -24.00 -12.46
CA GLY A 335 -12.04 -24.57 -11.96
C GLY A 335 -11.79 -24.17 -10.50
N ALA A 336 -11.84 -25.16 -9.61
CA ALA A 336 -11.64 -25.01 -8.15
C ALA A 336 -10.20 -25.28 -7.71
N GLY A 337 -9.26 -25.28 -8.67
CA GLY A 337 -7.82 -25.39 -8.38
C GLY A 337 -7.31 -24.19 -7.57
N PHE A 338 -5.99 -24.11 -7.37
CA PHE A 338 -5.36 -23.09 -6.52
C PHE A 338 -5.76 -21.65 -6.88
N MET A 339 -5.80 -21.34 -8.20
CA MET A 339 -6.19 -20.00 -8.66
C MET A 339 -7.68 -19.75 -8.46
N GLY A 340 -8.56 -20.67 -8.90
CA GLY A 340 -10.00 -20.51 -8.77
C GLY A 340 -10.47 -20.47 -7.32
N ALA A 341 -9.90 -21.29 -6.44
CA ALA A 341 -10.16 -21.23 -4.99
C ALA A 341 -9.78 -19.85 -4.40
N GLY A 342 -8.65 -19.31 -4.83
CA GLY A 342 -8.22 -17.96 -4.42
C GLY A 342 -9.14 -16.86 -4.94
N ILE A 343 -9.61 -16.95 -6.20
CA ILE A 343 -10.57 -16.02 -6.79
C ILE A 343 -11.91 -16.11 -6.06
N ALA A 344 -12.41 -17.32 -5.77
CA ALA A 344 -13.63 -17.53 -5.00
C ALA A 344 -13.54 -16.89 -3.61
N TYR A 345 -12.42 -17.05 -2.91
CA TYR A 345 -12.18 -16.44 -1.60
C TYR A 345 -12.25 -14.92 -1.63
N VAL A 346 -11.51 -14.25 -2.54
CA VAL A 346 -11.50 -12.78 -2.56
C VAL A 346 -12.85 -12.21 -2.99
N THR A 347 -13.59 -12.93 -3.83
CA THR A 347 -14.95 -12.58 -4.28
C THR A 347 -15.94 -12.68 -3.13
N ALA A 348 -15.98 -13.81 -2.43
CA ALA A 348 -16.86 -14.01 -1.28
C ALA A 348 -16.54 -13.05 -0.13
N LYS A 349 -15.26 -12.79 0.12
CA LYS A 349 -14.81 -11.80 1.11
C LYS A 349 -15.26 -10.36 0.80
N ALA A 350 -15.53 -10.05 -0.45
CA ALA A 350 -16.12 -8.78 -0.87
C ALA A 350 -17.65 -8.74 -0.73
N GLY A 351 -18.29 -9.81 -0.21
CA GLY A 351 -19.74 -9.93 -0.05
C GLY A 351 -20.48 -10.38 -1.31
N ILE A 352 -19.77 -10.82 -2.34
CA ILE A 352 -20.36 -11.26 -3.62
C ILE A 352 -20.58 -12.78 -3.56
N LYS A 353 -21.76 -13.25 -3.99
CA LYS A 353 -22.07 -14.69 -4.09
C LYS A 353 -21.19 -15.35 -5.15
N VAL A 354 -20.73 -16.57 -4.87
CA VAL A 354 -19.84 -17.33 -5.74
C VAL A 354 -20.46 -18.69 -6.06
N VAL A 355 -20.49 -19.03 -7.34
CA VAL A 355 -20.68 -20.41 -7.81
C VAL A 355 -19.29 -20.94 -8.16
N LEU A 356 -18.80 -21.90 -7.38
CA LEU A 356 -17.51 -22.55 -7.61
C LEU A 356 -17.76 -23.90 -8.28
N LEU A 357 -17.46 -23.98 -9.58
CA LEU A 357 -17.69 -25.14 -10.39
C LEU A 357 -16.38 -25.86 -10.75
N ASP A 358 -16.36 -27.19 -10.59
CA ASP A 358 -15.29 -28.04 -11.12
C ASP A 358 -15.90 -29.32 -11.74
N ARG A 359 -15.06 -30.15 -12.34
CA ARG A 359 -15.45 -31.41 -13.01
C ARG A 359 -16.13 -32.42 -12.08
N ASP A 360 -15.78 -32.39 -10.80
CA ASP A 360 -16.36 -33.22 -9.74
C ASP A 360 -16.60 -32.39 -8.47
N ILE A 361 -17.52 -32.85 -7.63
CA ILE A 361 -17.91 -32.10 -6.44
C ILE A 361 -16.80 -32.08 -5.38
N GLU A 362 -15.96 -33.10 -5.30
CA GLU A 362 -14.85 -33.16 -4.35
C GLU A 362 -13.81 -32.07 -4.66
N ALA A 363 -13.51 -31.86 -5.94
CA ALA A 363 -12.62 -30.77 -6.37
C ALA A 363 -13.21 -29.40 -5.99
N SER A 364 -14.51 -29.16 -6.21
CA SER A 364 -15.20 -27.95 -5.81
C SER A 364 -15.16 -27.73 -4.29
N GLU A 365 -15.49 -28.74 -3.50
CA GLU A 365 -15.43 -28.68 -2.02
C GLU A 365 -14.00 -28.46 -1.51
N LYS A 366 -13.01 -29.10 -2.11
CA LYS A 366 -11.60 -28.85 -1.80
C LYS A 366 -11.22 -27.39 -2.08
N GLY A 367 -11.70 -26.80 -3.18
CA GLY A 367 -11.53 -25.39 -3.48
C GLY A 367 -12.16 -24.48 -2.42
N LYS A 368 -13.38 -24.80 -1.96
CA LYS A 368 -14.05 -24.08 -0.87
C LYS A 368 -13.28 -24.23 0.47
N SER A 369 -12.68 -25.39 0.75
CA SER A 369 -11.88 -25.61 1.96
C SER A 369 -10.64 -24.72 2.05
N TYR A 370 -10.11 -24.23 0.92
CA TYR A 370 -9.04 -23.24 0.91
C TYR A 370 -9.48 -21.93 1.58
N THR A 371 -10.72 -21.49 1.34
CA THR A 371 -11.33 -20.32 2.02
C THR A 371 -11.40 -20.55 3.52
N ALA A 372 -11.87 -21.74 3.96
CA ALA A 372 -11.90 -22.08 5.39
C ALA A 372 -10.51 -21.99 6.04
N THR A 373 -9.49 -22.53 5.38
CA THR A 373 -8.09 -22.48 5.84
C THR A 373 -7.56 -21.05 5.99
N LEU A 374 -7.87 -20.15 5.04
CA LEU A 374 -7.46 -18.74 5.13
C LEU A 374 -8.16 -18.02 6.28
N MET A 375 -9.44 -18.30 6.48
CA MET A 375 -10.21 -17.71 7.59
C MET A 375 -9.74 -18.23 8.95
N ASP A 376 -9.42 -19.50 9.09
CA ASP A 376 -8.83 -20.06 10.32
C ASP A 376 -7.51 -19.36 10.69
N LYS A 377 -6.65 -19.11 9.71
CA LYS A 377 -5.43 -18.31 9.91
C LYS A 377 -5.72 -16.85 10.32
N ALA A 378 -6.82 -16.26 9.81
CA ALA A 378 -7.24 -14.92 10.20
C ALA A 378 -7.77 -14.87 11.63
N ILE A 379 -8.57 -15.87 12.03
CA ILE A 379 -9.10 -16.05 13.40
C ILE A 379 -7.93 -16.24 14.39
N GLY A 380 -7.00 -17.13 14.10
CA GLY A 380 -5.81 -17.35 14.95
C GLY A 380 -4.95 -16.08 15.13
N ARG A 381 -5.05 -15.11 14.21
CA ARG A 381 -4.40 -13.80 14.29
C ARG A 381 -5.30 -12.69 14.86
N LYS A 382 -6.48 -13.02 15.36
CA LYS A 382 -7.49 -12.08 15.88
C LYS A 382 -7.91 -11.01 14.84
N ARG A 383 -8.02 -11.40 13.56
CA ARG A 383 -8.40 -10.52 12.43
C ARG A 383 -9.77 -10.86 11.85
N ALA A 384 -10.39 -11.92 12.33
CA ALA A 384 -11.73 -12.38 11.95
C ALA A 384 -12.32 -13.20 13.10
N THR A 385 -13.62 -13.42 13.08
CA THR A 385 -14.38 -14.26 14.01
C THR A 385 -14.83 -15.56 13.34
N ALA A 386 -15.41 -16.50 14.11
CA ALA A 386 -16.00 -17.71 13.56
C ALA A 386 -17.24 -17.39 12.72
N GLU A 387 -18.00 -16.37 13.12
CA GLU A 387 -19.18 -15.86 12.41
C GLU A 387 -18.77 -15.27 11.05
N ASP A 388 -17.67 -14.49 10.99
CA ASP A 388 -17.13 -13.98 9.73
C ASP A 388 -16.73 -15.14 8.79
N LYS A 389 -16.12 -16.19 9.33
CA LYS A 389 -15.77 -17.39 8.55
C LYS A 389 -17.01 -18.03 7.95
N GLN A 390 -18.04 -18.27 8.76
CA GLN A 390 -19.26 -18.92 8.30
C GLN A 390 -19.98 -18.05 7.24
N ALA A 391 -20.11 -16.75 7.49
CA ALA A 391 -20.73 -15.82 6.55
C ALA A 391 -20.05 -15.82 5.17
N ILE A 392 -18.71 -15.91 5.13
CA ILE A 392 -17.96 -15.99 3.86
C ILE A 392 -18.14 -17.35 3.18
N LEU A 393 -18.16 -18.46 3.94
CA LEU A 393 -18.36 -19.80 3.38
C LEU A 393 -19.78 -19.97 2.82
N ASP A 394 -20.78 -19.35 3.42
CA ASP A 394 -22.19 -19.40 2.97
C ASP A 394 -22.39 -18.69 1.62
N LEU A 395 -21.50 -17.76 1.26
CA LEU A 395 -21.50 -17.11 -0.05
C LEU A 395 -20.95 -18.00 -1.18
N ILE A 396 -20.30 -19.13 -0.87
CA ILE A 396 -19.67 -20.02 -1.86
C ILE A 396 -20.51 -21.27 -2.02
N GLN A 397 -21.23 -21.36 -3.14
CA GLN A 397 -21.94 -22.56 -3.60
C GLN A 397 -20.97 -23.41 -4.45
N THR A 398 -20.79 -24.67 -4.08
CA THR A 398 -20.02 -25.66 -4.85
C THR A 398 -20.97 -26.43 -5.78
N THR A 399 -20.55 -26.69 -7.01
CA THR A 399 -21.39 -27.41 -7.99
C THR A 399 -20.55 -28.06 -9.09
N THR A 400 -21.18 -28.96 -9.84
CA THR A 400 -20.71 -29.53 -11.11
C THR A 400 -21.62 -29.14 -12.27
N ASP A 401 -22.76 -28.49 -11.98
CA ASP A 401 -23.81 -28.20 -12.95
C ASP A 401 -23.65 -26.76 -13.51
N TYR A 402 -23.50 -26.66 -14.82
CA TYR A 402 -23.45 -25.38 -15.53
C TYR A 402 -24.79 -24.59 -15.47
N ALA A 403 -25.92 -25.23 -15.17
CA ALA A 403 -27.20 -24.54 -15.01
C ALA A 403 -27.15 -23.50 -13.87
N ASP A 404 -26.32 -23.68 -12.86
CA ASP A 404 -26.11 -22.74 -11.75
C ASP A 404 -25.48 -21.39 -12.18
N LEU A 405 -25.03 -21.28 -13.45
CA LEU A 405 -24.48 -20.07 -14.02
C LEU A 405 -25.54 -19.10 -14.52
N SER A 406 -26.80 -19.52 -14.59
CA SER A 406 -27.91 -18.82 -15.29
C SER A 406 -28.20 -17.41 -14.76
N ASP A 407 -27.92 -17.13 -13.49
CA ASP A 407 -28.11 -15.83 -12.83
C ASP A 407 -26.81 -15.08 -12.53
N CYS A 408 -25.65 -15.64 -12.88
CA CYS A 408 -24.35 -15.01 -12.67
C CYS A 408 -24.15 -13.77 -13.57
N ASP A 409 -23.53 -12.72 -13.00
CA ASP A 409 -23.20 -11.48 -13.71
C ASP A 409 -21.90 -11.60 -14.50
N LEU A 410 -20.95 -12.34 -13.94
CA LEU A 410 -19.62 -12.57 -14.46
C LEU A 410 -19.26 -14.05 -14.27
N VAL A 411 -18.60 -14.63 -15.27
CA VAL A 411 -17.98 -15.95 -15.19
C VAL A 411 -16.48 -15.78 -15.34
N VAL A 412 -15.68 -16.29 -14.40
CA VAL A 412 -14.22 -16.29 -14.44
C VAL A 412 -13.72 -17.71 -14.61
N GLU A 413 -13.14 -18.00 -15.76
CA GLU A 413 -12.56 -19.31 -16.07
C GLU A 413 -11.10 -19.37 -15.54
N ALA A 414 -10.82 -20.38 -14.72
CA ALA A 414 -9.52 -20.68 -14.11
C ALA A 414 -9.19 -22.17 -14.19
N VAL A 415 -9.60 -22.84 -15.27
CA VAL A 415 -9.31 -24.25 -15.53
C VAL A 415 -7.89 -24.44 -16.05
N PHE A 416 -7.51 -25.68 -16.34
CA PHE A 416 -6.17 -26.04 -16.82
C PHE A 416 -5.78 -25.23 -18.06
N GLU A 417 -4.49 -24.87 -18.18
CA GLU A 417 -3.94 -23.98 -19.22
C GLU A 417 -3.75 -24.77 -20.55
N ASP A 418 -4.88 -25.17 -21.12
CA ASP A 418 -4.97 -25.90 -22.38
C ASP A 418 -6.10 -25.32 -23.25
N SER A 419 -5.82 -25.08 -24.54
CA SER A 419 -6.75 -24.40 -25.43
C SER A 419 -8.03 -25.19 -25.70
N GLU A 420 -7.97 -26.52 -25.79
CA GLU A 420 -9.14 -27.37 -26.05
C GLU A 420 -10.03 -27.50 -24.80
N VAL A 421 -9.40 -27.62 -23.62
CA VAL A 421 -10.12 -27.60 -22.35
C VAL A 421 -10.85 -26.27 -22.17
N LYS A 422 -10.17 -25.15 -22.40
CA LYS A 422 -10.77 -23.81 -22.29
C LYS A 422 -11.89 -23.59 -23.31
N LYS A 423 -11.75 -24.12 -24.52
CA LYS A 423 -12.79 -24.08 -25.55
C LYS A 423 -14.06 -24.83 -25.08
N ALA A 424 -13.91 -26.06 -24.64
CA ALA A 424 -15.05 -26.87 -24.18
C ALA A 424 -15.78 -26.19 -23.00
N VAL A 425 -15.01 -25.69 -22.03
CA VAL A 425 -15.59 -24.95 -20.88
C VAL A 425 -16.28 -23.66 -21.30
N THR A 426 -15.71 -22.91 -22.26
CA THR A 426 -16.32 -21.69 -22.79
C THR A 426 -17.67 -22.00 -23.45
N GLU A 427 -17.72 -23.01 -24.30
CA GLU A 427 -18.95 -23.43 -25.01
C GLU A 427 -20.05 -23.86 -24.03
N GLN A 428 -19.71 -24.66 -23.02
CA GLN A 428 -20.65 -25.10 -21.98
C GLN A 428 -21.14 -23.92 -21.13
N ALA A 429 -20.25 -23.07 -20.66
CA ALA A 429 -20.63 -21.93 -19.84
C ALA A 429 -21.55 -20.96 -20.59
N GLU A 430 -21.21 -20.62 -21.84
CA GLU A 430 -22.01 -19.69 -22.65
C GLU A 430 -23.42 -20.21 -22.98
N ALA A 431 -23.62 -21.53 -23.00
CA ALA A 431 -24.94 -22.14 -23.18
C ALA A 431 -25.90 -21.88 -21.99
N HIS A 432 -25.35 -21.65 -20.80
CA HIS A 432 -26.13 -21.49 -19.56
C HIS A 432 -26.09 -20.07 -18.99
N MET A 433 -25.16 -19.23 -19.42
CA MET A 433 -25.02 -17.84 -18.94
C MET A 433 -26.16 -16.97 -19.45
N LYS A 434 -26.66 -16.06 -18.59
CA LYS A 434 -27.60 -15.02 -19.03
C LYS A 434 -27.02 -14.12 -20.14
N PRO A 435 -27.84 -13.56 -21.04
CA PRO A 435 -27.35 -12.75 -22.16
C PRO A 435 -26.52 -11.54 -21.76
N SER A 436 -26.74 -10.99 -20.58
CA SER A 436 -26.04 -9.81 -20.08
C SER A 436 -24.69 -10.11 -19.41
N ALA A 437 -24.42 -11.38 -19.07
CA ALA A 437 -23.22 -11.78 -18.35
C ALA A 437 -21.96 -11.69 -19.24
N ILE A 438 -20.82 -11.46 -18.59
CA ILE A 438 -19.51 -11.39 -19.21
C ILE A 438 -18.74 -12.68 -18.89
N PHE A 439 -17.98 -13.17 -19.87
CA PHE A 439 -17.06 -14.29 -19.69
C PHE A 439 -15.61 -13.77 -19.64
N ALA A 440 -14.90 -14.14 -18.59
CA ALA A 440 -13.50 -13.77 -18.38
C ALA A 440 -12.60 -15.01 -18.27
N SER A 441 -11.47 -15.02 -18.96
CA SER A 441 -10.44 -16.06 -18.76
C SER A 441 -9.31 -15.57 -17.89
N ASN A 442 -8.89 -16.39 -16.92
CA ASN A 442 -7.72 -16.16 -16.07
C ASN A 442 -6.44 -16.79 -16.65
N THR A 443 -6.41 -17.07 -17.95
CA THR A 443 -5.18 -17.58 -18.61
C THR A 443 -3.98 -16.68 -18.31
N SER A 444 -2.80 -17.27 -18.18
CA SER A 444 -1.54 -16.53 -17.93
C SER A 444 -0.74 -16.28 -19.23
N THR A 445 -0.96 -17.08 -20.28
CA THR A 445 -0.09 -17.07 -21.46
C THR A 445 -0.83 -17.07 -22.78
N ILE A 446 -2.05 -17.62 -22.86
CA ILE A 446 -2.78 -17.76 -24.11
C ILE A 446 -3.43 -16.41 -24.47
N PRO A 447 -3.18 -15.87 -25.70
CA PRO A 447 -3.81 -14.62 -26.11
C PRO A 447 -5.34 -14.69 -26.03
N ILE A 448 -5.94 -13.70 -25.39
CA ILE A 448 -7.41 -13.63 -25.18
C ILE A 448 -8.16 -13.60 -26.54
N THR A 449 -7.59 -12.94 -27.55
CA THR A 449 -8.14 -12.95 -28.91
C THR A 449 -8.24 -14.35 -29.50
N SER A 450 -7.29 -15.24 -29.17
CA SER A 450 -7.32 -16.64 -29.62
C SER A 450 -8.43 -17.42 -28.92
N LEU A 451 -8.59 -17.28 -27.61
CA LEU A 451 -9.66 -17.91 -26.86
C LEU A 451 -11.04 -17.38 -27.26
N ALA A 452 -11.16 -16.07 -27.50
CA ALA A 452 -12.40 -15.43 -27.91
C ALA A 452 -12.94 -15.89 -29.30
N LYS A 453 -12.12 -16.56 -30.11
CA LYS A 453 -12.59 -17.20 -31.34
C LYS A 453 -13.59 -18.33 -31.11
N ASN A 454 -13.49 -18.98 -29.95
CA ASN A 454 -14.38 -20.07 -29.55
C ASN A 454 -15.68 -19.56 -28.89
N SER A 455 -15.74 -18.27 -28.57
CA SER A 455 -16.93 -17.65 -27.97
C SER A 455 -17.97 -17.26 -29.03
N LYS A 456 -19.24 -17.55 -28.77
CA LYS A 456 -20.38 -17.05 -29.53
C LYS A 456 -20.65 -15.58 -29.24
N ARG A 457 -20.08 -15.03 -28.14
CA ARG A 457 -20.30 -13.67 -27.64
C ARG A 457 -18.98 -12.89 -27.45
N PRO A 458 -18.13 -12.76 -28.50
CA PRO A 458 -16.77 -12.22 -28.36
C PRO A 458 -16.71 -10.77 -27.89
N LYS A 459 -17.79 -9.98 -27.98
CA LYS A 459 -17.89 -8.65 -27.36
C LYS A 459 -18.01 -8.72 -25.84
N SER A 460 -18.49 -9.83 -25.30
CA SER A 460 -18.64 -10.12 -23.87
C SER A 460 -17.51 -11.02 -23.33
N PHE A 461 -16.43 -11.18 -24.07
CA PHE A 461 -15.26 -11.99 -23.70
C PHE A 461 -14.07 -11.10 -23.39
N ILE A 462 -13.39 -11.34 -22.23
CA ILE A 462 -12.27 -10.51 -21.74
C ILE A 462 -11.27 -11.38 -20.98
N GLY A 463 -10.04 -10.89 -20.79
CA GLY A 463 -9.07 -11.50 -19.87
C GLY A 463 -9.11 -10.80 -18.52
N ILE A 464 -9.09 -11.58 -17.43
CA ILE A 464 -8.86 -11.10 -16.05
C ILE A 464 -7.80 -11.99 -15.43
N HIS A 465 -6.54 -11.60 -15.56
CA HIS A 465 -5.39 -12.37 -15.09
C HIS A 465 -5.02 -11.99 -13.66
N PHE A 466 -5.22 -12.93 -12.74
CA PHE A 466 -4.81 -12.83 -11.35
C PHE A 466 -3.42 -13.42 -11.14
N PHE A 467 -2.69 -12.85 -10.18
CA PHE A 467 -1.38 -13.36 -9.79
C PHE A 467 -1.47 -14.24 -8.54
N SER A 468 -0.61 -15.23 -8.48
CA SER A 468 -0.53 -16.21 -7.38
C SER A 468 0.37 -15.74 -6.23
N PRO A 469 -0.03 -15.89 -4.95
CA PRO A 469 -1.36 -16.33 -4.44
C PRO A 469 -2.38 -15.16 -4.53
N VAL A 470 -3.61 -15.49 -4.97
CA VAL A 470 -4.65 -14.47 -5.24
C VAL A 470 -4.99 -13.63 -4.01
N ASP A 471 -4.99 -14.22 -2.81
CA ASP A 471 -5.30 -13.53 -1.55
C ASP A 471 -4.26 -12.46 -1.15
N LYS A 472 -3.04 -12.53 -1.70
CA LYS A 472 -1.92 -11.63 -1.36
C LYS A 472 -1.57 -10.64 -2.46
N MET A 473 -1.69 -11.08 -3.72
CA MET A 473 -1.30 -10.28 -4.88
C MET A 473 -2.39 -9.28 -5.22
N MET A 474 -2.05 -7.99 -5.15
CA MET A 474 -3.02 -6.92 -5.38
C MET A 474 -3.27 -6.64 -6.85
N LEU A 475 -2.25 -6.78 -7.70
CA LEU A 475 -2.33 -6.49 -9.12
C LEU A 475 -3.21 -7.50 -9.85
N THR A 476 -4.01 -7.01 -10.81
CA THR A 476 -4.79 -7.82 -11.74
C THR A 476 -4.72 -7.17 -13.12
N GLU A 477 -4.34 -7.95 -14.13
CA GLU A 477 -4.34 -7.48 -15.52
C GLU A 477 -5.73 -7.70 -16.13
N ILE A 478 -6.23 -6.68 -16.80
CA ILE A 478 -7.45 -6.74 -17.61
C ILE A 478 -7.01 -6.67 -19.07
N ILE A 479 -7.25 -7.74 -19.82
CA ILE A 479 -6.72 -7.91 -21.18
C ILE A 479 -7.87 -7.79 -22.19
N MET A 480 -7.74 -6.81 -23.09
CA MET A 480 -8.70 -6.54 -24.15
C MET A 480 -8.39 -7.40 -25.39
N ALA A 481 -9.25 -8.39 -25.70
CA ALA A 481 -9.21 -9.05 -27.01
C ALA A 481 -9.62 -8.06 -28.11
N LYS A 482 -9.29 -8.37 -29.38
CA LYS A 482 -9.62 -7.50 -30.54
C LYS A 482 -11.11 -7.13 -30.65
N ARG A 483 -12.01 -7.98 -30.15
CA ARG A 483 -13.48 -7.81 -30.23
C ARG A 483 -14.14 -7.51 -28.90
N THR A 484 -13.40 -7.44 -27.80
CA THR A 484 -13.93 -7.10 -26.46
C THR A 484 -14.60 -5.73 -26.50
N GLY A 485 -15.83 -5.64 -26.00
CA GLY A 485 -16.60 -4.39 -25.96
C GLY A 485 -16.45 -3.65 -24.63
N ASP A 486 -16.82 -2.37 -24.64
CA ASP A 486 -16.74 -1.48 -23.47
C ASP A 486 -17.50 -1.98 -22.25
N LYS A 487 -18.63 -2.68 -22.47
CA LYS A 487 -19.40 -3.29 -21.38
C LYS A 487 -18.60 -4.37 -20.65
N ALA A 488 -17.80 -5.18 -21.37
CA ALA A 488 -16.96 -6.20 -20.76
C ALA A 488 -15.82 -5.55 -19.98
N LEU A 489 -15.19 -4.50 -20.52
CA LEU A 489 -14.16 -3.74 -19.83
C LEU A 489 -14.70 -3.08 -18.56
N ALA A 490 -15.86 -2.41 -18.64
CA ALA A 490 -16.47 -1.76 -17.48
C ALA A 490 -16.80 -2.79 -16.37
N MET A 491 -17.39 -3.93 -16.72
CA MET A 491 -17.71 -5.00 -15.76
C MET A 491 -16.45 -5.58 -15.11
N ALA A 492 -15.38 -5.82 -15.89
CA ALA A 492 -14.11 -6.33 -15.36
C ALA A 492 -13.48 -5.34 -14.38
N LEU A 493 -13.46 -4.04 -14.71
CA LEU A 493 -12.96 -2.98 -13.83
C LEU A 493 -13.80 -2.84 -12.56
N ASP A 494 -15.13 -2.85 -12.68
CA ASP A 494 -16.04 -2.79 -11.54
C ASP A 494 -15.83 -3.99 -10.60
N TYR A 495 -15.69 -5.20 -11.16
CA TYR A 495 -15.42 -6.43 -10.39
C TYR A 495 -14.10 -6.37 -9.65
N VAL A 496 -13.00 -6.04 -10.36
CA VAL A 496 -11.65 -5.98 -9.76
C VAL A 496 -11.59 -4.93 -8.65
N SER A 497 -12.28 -3.80 -8.83
CA SER A 497 -12.42 -2.77 -7.79
C SER A 497 -13.24 -3.25 -6.59
N ALA A 498 -14.37 -3.96 -6.83
CA ALA A 498 -15.23 -4.50 -5.77
C ALA A 498 -14.47 -5.48 -4.86
N ILE A 499 -13.61 -6.34 -5.44
CA ILE A 499 -12.76 -7.26 -4.69
C ILE A 499 -11.45 -6.59 -4.16
N ARG A 500 -11.36 -5.25 -4.23
CA ARG A 500 -10.26 -4.42 -3.71
C ARG A 500 -8.89 -4.77 -4.27
N LYS A 501 -8.82 -5.09 -5.56
CA LYS A 501 -7.56 -5.28 -6.28
C LYS A 501 -7.26 -4.09 -7.18
N THR A 502 -6.00 -4.00 -7.62
CA THR A 502 -5.50 -2.91 -8.48
C THR A 502 -5.56 -3.37 -9.93
N PRO A 503 -6.49 -2.87 -10.77
CA PRO A 503 -6.57 -3.23 -12.16
C PRO A 503 -5.58 -2.43 -13.02
N ILE A 504 -4.94 -3.10 -13.97
CA ILE A 504 -4.28 -2.44 -15.11
C ILE A 504 -4.87 -2.98 -16.41
N VAL A 505 -5.22 -2.09 -17.33
CA VAL A 505 -5.72 -2.48 -18.64
C VAL A 505 -4.54 -2.60 -19.60
N VAL A 506 -4.35 -3.80 -20.16
CA VAL A 506 -3.20 -4.13 -21.00
C VAL A 506 -3.62 -4.65 -22.35
N ASN A 507 -2.70 -4.56 -23.34
CA ASN A 507 -2.91 -5.10 -24.68
C ASN A 507 -2.80 -6.63 -24.67
N ASP A 508 -3.54 -7.25 -25.61
CA ASP A 508 -3.51 -8.68 -25.80
C ASP A 508 -2.23 -9.12 -26.53
N SER A 509 -1.48 -9.99 -25.86
CA SER A 509 -0.28 -10.63 -26.40
C SER A 509 0.04 -11.89 -25.58
N ARG A 510 0.89 -12.78 -26.08
CA ARG A 510 1.35 -13.93 -25.29
C ARG A 510 2.10 -13.44 -24.03
N GLY A 511 1.64 -13.85 -22.84
CA GLY A 511 2.20 -13.44 -21.54
C GLY A 511 1.87 -12.01 -21.12
N PHE A 512 1.01 -11.30 -21.83
CA PHE A 512 0.47 -9.96 -21.53
C PHE A 512 1.56 -8.92 -21.23
N TYR A 513 1.47 -8.18 -20.13
CA TYR A 513 2.46 -7.16 -19.76
C TYR A 513 3.44 -7.68 -18.69
N VAL A 514 2.93 -8.13 -17.54
CA VAL A 514 3.79 -8.47 -16.39
C VAL A 514 4.69 -9.67 -16.69
N ASN A 515 4.12 -10.76 -17.24
CA ASN A 515 4.93 -11.93 -17.56
C ASN A 515 6.02 -11.63 -18.61
N ARG A 516 5.74 -10.74 -19.58
CA ARG A 516 6.77 -10.31 -20.57
C ARG A 516 7.94 -9.59 -19.90
N CYS A 517 7.67 -8.73 -18.91
CA CYS A 517 8.71 -8.06 -18.13
C CYS A 517 9.49 -9.04 -17.25
N VAL A 518 8.76 -9.89 -16.52
CA VAL A 518 9.35 -10.88 -15.59
C VAL A 518 10.20 -11.91 -16.32
N LEU A 519 9.72 -12.42 -17.44
CA LEU A 519 10.49 -13.39 -18.24
C LEU A 519 11.81 -12.80 -18.77
N ARG A 520 11.85 -11.52 -19.14
CA ARG A 520 13.12 -10.86 -19.53
C ARG A 520 14.06 -10.75 -18.35
N TYR A 521 13.58 -10.36 -17.20
CA TYR A 521 14.38 -10.29 -15.98
C TYR A 521 14.99 -11.66 -15.60
N MET A 522 14.22 -12.73 -15.73
CA MET A 522 14.68 -14.10 -15.50
C MET A 522 15.67 -14.57 -16.58
N SER A 523 15.39 -14.23 -17.83
CA SER A 523 16.24 -14.56 -18.99
C SER A 523 17.64 -13.95 -18.89
N GLU A 524 17.74 -12.69 -18.48
CA GLU A 524 19.04 -12.03 -18.25
C GLU A 524 19.86 -12.74 -17.17
N ALA A 525 19.20 -13.25 -16.13
CA ALA A 525 19.89 -14.02 -15.11
C ALA A 525 20.43 -15.36 -15.65
N TYR A 526 19.71 -16.01 -16.57
CA TYR A 526 20.22 -17.22 -17.23
C TYR A 526 21.46 -16.92 -18.08
N HIS A 527 21.46 -15.82 -18.84
CA HIS A 527 22.65 -15.38 -19.58
C HIS A 527 23.83 -15.20 -18.63
N MET A 528 23.67 -14.46 -17.53
CA MET A 528 24.73 -14.23 -16.56
C MET A 528 25.25 -15.53 -15.92
N VAL A 529 24.37 -16.50 -15.62
CA VAL A 529 24.79 -17.82 -15.09
C VAL A 529 25.61 -18.58 -16.13
N ILE A 530 25.19 -18.58 -17.41
CA ILE A 530 25.88 -19.25 -18.52
C ILE A 530 27.24 -18.61 -18.78
N GLU A 531 27.37 -17.29 -18.64
CA GLU A 531 28.60 -16.54 -18.73
C GLU A 531 29.55 -16.77 -17.53
N GLY A 532 29.11 -17.51 -16.52
CA GLY A 532 29.91 -17.85 -15.35
C GLY A 532 29.94 -16.77 -14.26
N ILE A 533 29.02 -15.79 -14.30
CA ILE A 533 28.88 -14.80 -13.23
C ILE A 533 28.39 -15.48 -11.95
N PRO A 534 29.04 -15.27 -10.80
CA PRO A 534 28.65 -15.93 -9.56
C PRO A 534 27.20 -15.62 -9.15
N ALA A 535 26.40 -16.64 -8.88
CA ALA A 535 25.00 -16.51 -8.50
C ALA A 535 24.73 -15.54 -7.33
N PRO A 536 25.58 -15.48 -6.26
CA PRO A 536 25.42 -14.45 -5.22
C PRO A 536 25.53 -13.01 -5.73
N MET A 537 26.37 -12.77 -6.74
CA MET A 537 26.52 -11.46 -7.37
C MET A 537 25.26 -11.09 -8.15
N ILE A 538 24.73 -12.00 -8.99
CA ILE A 538 23.49 -11.80 -9.75
C ILE A 538 22.35 -11.41 -8.82
N GLU A 539 22.13 -12.18 -7.74
CA GLU A 539 21.09 -11.94 -6.75
C GLU A 539 21.25 -10.59 -6.02
N THR A 540 22.49 -10.24 -5.67
CA THR A 540 22.76 -9.02 -4.92
C THR A 540 22.64 -7.78 -5.79
N VAL A 541 23.23 -7.78 -6.98
CA VAL A 541 23.17 -6.65 -7.93
C VAL A 541 21.73 -6.33 -8.34
N ALA A 542 20.92 -7.36 -8.58
CA ALA A 542 19.51 -7.16 -8.88
C ALA A 542 18.77 -6.41 -7.78
N LYS A 543 19.01 -6.76 -6.51
CA LYS A 543 18.43 -6.04 -5.35
C LYS A 543 18.99 -4.64 -5.19
N MET A 544 20.28 -4.44 -5.45
CA MET A 544 20.91 -3.11 -5.47
C MET A 544 20.33 -2.21 -6.56
N ALA A 545 19.89 -2.80 -7.68
CA ALA A 545 19.17 -2.10 -8.75
C ALA A 545 17.69 -1.81 -8.43
N GLY A 546 17.22 -2.17 -7.23
CA GLY A 546 15.86 -1.88 -6.76
C GLY A 546 14.85 -3.02 -6.93
N MET A 547 15.26 -4.21 -7.42
CA MET A 547 14.35 -5.35 -7.54
C MET A 547 14.04 -5.94 -6.16
N PRO A 548 12.76 -6.24 -5.83
CA PRO A 548 12.39 -6.73 -4.50
C PRO A 548 12.88 -8.16 -4.24
N ILE A 549 13.14 -8.93 -5.29
CA ILE A 549 13.62 -10.31 -5.24
C ILE A 549 14.66 -10.52 -6.33
N GLY A 550 15.72 -11.26 -6.02
CA GLY A 550 16.72 -11.64 -7.02
C GLY A 550 16.13 -12.60 -8.08
N PRO A 551 16.65 -12.58 -9.32
CA PRO A 551 16.04 -13.30 -10.44
C PRO A 551 16.12 -14.82 -10.32
N LEU A 552 17.16 -15.37 -9.71
CA LEU A 552 17.29 -16.80 -9.46
C LEU A 552 16.33 -17.26 -8.37
N SER A 553 16.19 -16.46 -7.29
CA SER A 553 15.15 -16.68 -6.28
C SER A 553 13.75 -16.63 -6.88
N LEU A 554 13.50 -15.73 -7.83
CA LEU A 554 12.21 -15.61 -8.50
C LEU A 554 11.91 -16.84 -9.35
N ASN A 555 12.90 -17.39 -10.07
CA ASN A 555 12.78 -18.65 -10.79
C ASN A 555 12.33 -19.80 -9.89
N ASP A 556 12.94 -19.92 -8.71
CA ASP A 556 12.56 -20.95 -7.73
C ASP A 556 11.14 -20.79 -7.22
N GLU A 557 10.70 -19.55 -6.97
CA GLU A 557 9.33 -19.26 -6.49
C GLU A 557 8.27 -19.52 -7.59
N THR A 558 8.59 -19.29 -8.86
CA THR A 558 7.69 -19.56 -10.00
C THR A 558 7.70 -21.01 -10.47
N ALA A 559 8.59 -21.82 -9.94
CA ALA A 559 8.87 -23.21 -10.29
C ALA A 559 9.62 -23.37 -11.64
N ILE A 560 10.83 -23.93 -11.57
CA ILE A 560 11.72 -24.13 -12.73
C ILE A 560 11.10 -25.09 -13.75
N ASP A 561 10.37 -26.13 -13.31
CA ASP A 561 9.65 -27.04 -14.21
C ASP A 561 8.53 -26.34 -15.00
N LEU A 562 8.02 -25.23 -14.55
CA LEU A 562 7.08 -24.41 -15.33
C LEU A 562 7.83 -23.70 -16.48
N SER A 563 9.00 -23.12 -16.20
CA SER A 563 9.86 -22.52 -17.24
C SER A 563 10.26 -23.56 -18.29
N HIS A 564 10.65 -24.77 -17.86
CA HIS A 564 10.94 -25.91 -18.72
C HIS A 564 9.78 -26.22 -19.69
N LYS A 565 8.58 -26.42 -19.15
CA LYS A 565 7.37 -26.70 -19.94
C LYS A 565 7.04 -25.58 -20.93
N ILE A 566 7.15 -24.31 -20.49
CA ILE A 566 6.86 -23.14 -21.34
C ILE A 566 7.86 -23.06 -22.51
N MET A 567 9.15 -23.27 -22.26
CA MET A 567 10.18 -23.25 -23.30
C MET A 567 9.95 -24.36 -24.33
N HIS A 568 9.74 -25.59 -23.88
CA HIS A 568 9.45 -26.73 -24.78
C HIS A 568 8.15 -26.54 -25.57
N GLN A 569 7.09 -25.99 -24.93
CA GLN A 569 5.84 -25.69 -25.62
C GLN A 569 6.03 -24.57 -26.66
N THR A 570 6.78 -23.53 -26.31
CA THR A 570 7.07 -22.41 -27.23
C THR A 570 7.87 -22.90 -28.44
N MET A 571 8.84 -23.78 -28.23
CA MET A 571 9.61 -24.39 -29.31
C MET A 571 8.71 -25.24 -30.23
N ARG A 572 7.79 -26.02 -29.70
CA ARG A 572 6.81 -26.80 -30.51
C ARG A 572 5.87 -25.90 -31.30
N ASP A 573 5.38 -24.81 -30.70
CA ASP A 573 4.38 -23.92 -31.30
C ASP A 573 4.98 -22.97 -32.34
N MET A 574 6.22 -22.52 -32.14
CA MET A 574 6.80 -21.38 -32.87
C MET A 574 8.17 -21.73 -33.53
N GLY A 575 8.67 -22.94 -33.32
CA GLY A 575 9.96 -23.40 -33.82
C GLY A 575 11.16 -23.06 -32.94
N GLU A 576 12.31 -23.68 -33.23
CA GLU A 576 13.55 -23.57 -32.43
C GLU A 576 14.06 -22.16 -32.21
N LYS A 577 13.89 -21.28 -33.20
CA LYS A 577 14.33 -19.87 -33.11
C LYS A 577 13.55 -19.02 -32.11
N ALA A 578 12.43 -19.53 -31.62
CA ALA A 578 11.59 -18.80 -30.63
C ALA A 578 12.09 -18.94 -29.18
N VAL A 579 13.03 -19.86 -28.94
CA VAL A 579 13.62 -20.13 -27.62
C VAL A 579 15.14 -20.06 -27.71
N ASP A 580 15.77 -19.43 -26.73
CA ASP A 580 17.23 -19.46 -26.60
C ASP A 580 17.67 -20.86 -26.17
N GLN A 581 18.48 -21.51 -27.02
CA GLN A 581 18.90 -22.91 -26.83
C GLN A 581 19.82 -23.08 -25.62
N ASN A 582 20.62 -22.07 -25.26
CA ASN A 582 21.49 -22.12 -24.08
C ASN A 582 20.66 -22.01 -22.80
N HIS A 583 19.62 -21.17 -22.79
CA HIS A 583 18.68 -21.11 -21.67
C HIS A 583 17.93 -22.41 -21.49
N MET A 584 17.48 -23.01 -22.59
CA MET A 584 16.79 -24.29 -22.58
C MET A 584 17.69 -25.39 -22.01
N ALA A 585 18.94 -25.47 -22.47
CA ALA A 585 19.92 -26.42 -21.98
C ALA A 585 20.22 -26.26 -20.47
N LEU A 586 20.29 -25.00 -19.96
CA LEU A 586 20.44 -24.73 -18.53
C LEU A 586 19.24 -25.24 -17.74
N VAL A 587 18.03 -24.95 -18.21
CA VAL A 587 16.79 -25.32 -17.52
C VAL A 587 16.56 -26.84 -17.56
N ASP A 588 16.82 -27.48 -18.72
CA ASP A 588 16.77 -28.94 -18.89
C ASP A 588 17.76 -29.64 -17.95
N ASN A 589 18.99 -29.11 -17.84
CA ASN A 589 19.99 -29.65 -16.91
C ASN A 589 19.52 -29.61 -15.47
N LEU A 590 18.92 -28.47 -15.03
CA LEU A 590 18.39 -28.34 -13.67
C LEU A 590 17.23 -29.32 -13.41
N VAL A 591 16.30 -29.43 -14.36
CA VAL A 591 15.08 -30.22 -14.20
C VAL A 591 15.35 -31.72 -14.39
N GLU A 592 15.95 -32.10 -15.52
CA GLU A 592 16.08 -33.49 -15.94
C GLU A 592 17.26 -34.20 -15.27
N ASN A 593 18.43 -33.56 -15.21
CA ASN A 593 19.64 -34.18 -14.66
C ASN A 593 19.74 -34.04 -13.13
N HIS A 594 19.26 -32.93 -12.58
CA HIS A 594 19.40 -32.66 -11.15
C HIS A 594 18.09 -32.69 -10.36
N GLY A 595 16.93 -32.84 -11.02
CA GLY A 595 15.62 -32.89 -10.37
C GLY A 595 15.31 -31.62 -9.56
N ARG A 596 15.85 -30.46 -9.99
CA ARG A 596 15.72 -29.19 -9.28
C ARG A 596 14.55 -28.40 -9.87
N LEU A 597 13.39 -28.48 -9.19
CA LEU A 597 12.13 -27.91 -9.67
C LEU A 597 11.80 -26.54 -9.05
N GLY A 598 12.69 -26.01 -8.24
CA GLY A 598 12.49 -24.79 -7.49
C GLY A 598 11.94 -25.04 -6.09
N ARG A 599 11.23 -24.06 -5.54
CA ARG A 599 10.66 -24.15 -4.18
C ARG A 599 9.64 -25.26 -4.00
N LYS A 600 9.01 -25.70 -5.08
CA LYS A 600 8.02 -26.76 -5.12
C LYS A 600 8.52 -28.06 -4.49
N ASN A 601 9.78 -28.45 -4.79
CA ASN A 601 10.42 -29.62 -4.21
C ASN A 601 11.62 -29.26 -3.30
N LEU A 602 11.72 -27.98 -2.88
CA LEU A 602 12.75 -27.44 -2.01
C LEU A 602 14.17 -27.45 -2.62
N LYS A 603 14.29 -27.63 -3.92
CA LYS A 603 15.53 -27.69 -4.69
C LYS A 603 15.38 -26.88 -5.98
N GLY A 604 16.06 -25.76 -6.11
CA GLY A 604 16.10 -24.90 -7.29
C GLY A 604 17.50 -24.36 -7.51
N PHE A 605 17.67 -23.11 -7.90
CA PHE A 605 18.94 -22.41 -7.77
C PHE A 605 19.38 -22.32 -6.31
N TYR A 606 18.41 -22.44 -5.39
CA TYR A 606 18.64 -22.53 -3.96
C TYR A 606 18.24 -23.90 -3.43
N ASP A 607 18.91 -24.31 -2.35
CA ASP A 607 18.43 -25.33 -1.45
C ASP A 607 17.61 -24.68 -0.32
N TYR A 608 16.48 -25.31 0.03
CA TYR A 608 15.54 -24.83 1.04
C TYR A 608 15.47 -25.83 2.21
N PRO A 609 16.48 -25.87 3.08
CA PRO A 609 16.52 -26.80 4.20
C PRO A 609 15.43 -26.48 5.22
N GLU A 610 15.10 -27.47 6.07
CA GLU A 610 14.17 -27.27 7.17
C GLU A 610 14.70 -26.24 8.18
N LYS A 611 13.77 -25.51 8.79
CA LYS A 611 14.11 -24.55 9.84
C LYS A 611 14.80 -25.27 11.02
N PRO A 612 15.81 -24.63 11.68
CA PRO A 612 16.17 -23.20 11.61
C PRO A 612 17.17 -22.83 10.51
N LYS A 613 17.62 -23.75 9.67
CA LYS A 613 18.60 -23.46 8.60
C LYS A 613 18.04 -22.48 7.57
N LYS A 614 18.91 -21.62 7.06
CA LYS A 614 18.57 -20.65 6.01
C LYS A 614 18.78 -21.25 4.63
N LYS A 615 17.97 -20.82 3.66
CA LYS A 615 18.21 -21.15 2.26
C LYS A 615 19.57 -20.65 1.82
N HIS A 616 20.24 -21.37 0.95
CA HIS A 616 21.52 -21.03 0.37
C HIS A 616 21.56 -21.42 -1.10
N LEU A 617 22.40 -20.74 -1.88
CA LEU A 617 22.63 -21.08 -3.29
C LEU A 617 23.30 -22.45 -3.42
N TRP A 618 22.87 -23.21 -4.40
CA TRP A 618 23.37 -24.52 -4.78
C TRP A 618 24.58 -24.41 -5.70
#